data_1202be0de5ae6632fcd1d22771847e23
#
_entry.id   1202be0de5ae6632fcd1d22771847e23
#
_cell.length_a   1.000
_cell.length_b   1.000
_cell.length_c   1.000
_cell.angle_alpha   90.00
_cell.angle_beta   90.00
_cell.angle_gamma   90.00
#
_symmetry.space_group_name_H-M   'P 1'
#
loop_
_entity.id
_entity.type
_entity.pdbx_description
1 polymer ?
#
loop_
_entity_poly.entity_id
_entity_poly.type
_entity_poly.pdbx_seq_one_letter_code
_entity_poly.pdbx_strand_id
1 'polypeptide(L)'
;MSYKVVYNSVFGGFGMSKEGLAKYNRITSKNVIHAEAIAPDDPILIHLVETMGDAIHTEYSKLKIKEFPIKYKSFLKWGDYDGRETVRIDYEQYLISTVQSVVDDPSISSDEKISRIHELYNEYDASSHT
;
A
#
# COMPACT_ATOMS: atom_id res chain seq x y z
N MET A 1 3.65 2.42 -13.76
CA MET A 1 3.39 1.23 -12.93
C MET A 1 2.82 1.63 -11.59
N SER A 2 1.90 0.86 -11.12
CA SER A 2 1.21 1.13 -9.86
C SER A 2 1.35 -0.03 -8.88
N TYR A 3 1.14 0.28 -7.61
CA TYR A 3 1.15 -0.66 -6.50
C TYR A 3 -0.18 -0.56 -5.79
N LYS A 4 -0.89 -1.69 -5.69
CA LYS A 4 -2.22 -1.75 -5.09
C LYS A 4 -2.18 -2.42 -3.74
N VAL A 5 -2.97 -1.91 -2.79
CA VAL A 5 -3.16 -2.54 -1.49
C VAL A 5 -4.64 -2.57 -1.15
N VAL A 6 -5.04 -3.60 -0.42
CA VAL A 6 -6.39 -3.76 0.11
C VAL A 6 -6.41 -3.30 1.57
N TYR A 7 -7.40 -2.52 1.93
CA TYR A 7 -7.58 -2.05 3.32
C TYR A 7 -9.05 -2.11 3.71
N ASN A 8 -9.31 -2.20 5.00
CA ASN A 8 -10.67 -2.13 5.52
C ASN A 8 -11.07 -0.68 5.78
N SER A 9 -12.12 -0.21 5.12
CA SER A 9 -12.53 1.19 5.13
C SER A 9 -13.55 1.55 6.21
N VAL A 10 -13.97 0.61 7.05
CA VAL A 10 -14.98 0.82 8.09
C VAL A 10 -14.50 0.28 9.43
N PHE A 11 -15.13 0.71 10.53
CA PHE A 11 -14.82 0.18 11.86
C PHE A 11 -15.17 -1.30 11.96
N GLY A 12 -14.41 -2.06 12.75
CA GLY A 12 -14.68 -3.48 13.00
C GLY A 12 -13.55 -4.43 12.64
N GLY A 13 -12.53 -3.95 11.92
CA GLY A 13 -11.35 -4.74 11.59
C GLY A 13 -11.40 -5.38 10.21
N PHE A 14 -10.23 -5.75 9.70
CA PHE A 14 -10.09 -6.39 8.41
C PHE A 14 -10.73 -7.78 8.43
N GLY A 15 -11.60 -8.04 7.49
CA GLY A 15 -12.27 -9.33 7.38
C GLY A 15 -12.79 -9.56 5.98
N MET A 16 -13.09 -10.82 5.69
CA MET A 16 -13.57 -11.25 4.39
C MET A 16 -14.79 -12.17 4.60
N SER A 17 -15.75 -12.13 3.67
CA SER A 17 -16.86 -13.07 3.69
C SER A 17 -16.37 -14.53 3.61
N LYS A 18 -17.17 -15.47 4.09
CA LYS A 18 -16.85 -16.89 3.99
C LYS A 18 -16.65 -17.30 2.53
N GLU A 19 -17.47 -16.78 1.63
CA GLU A 19 -17.36 -17.03 0.20
C GLU A 19 -16.04 -16.52 -0.36
N GLY A 20 -15.64 -15.29 0.00
CA GLY A 20 -14.37 -14.71 -0.43
C GLY A 20 -13.18 -15.52 0.04
N LEU A 21 -13.16 -15.88 1.31
CA LEU A 21 -12.07 -16.67 1.90
C LEU A 21 -12.00 -18.07 1.28
N ALA A 22 -13.14 -18.71 1.03
CA ALA A 22 -13.18 -20.01 0.36
C ALA A 22 -12.62 -19.92 -1.07
N LYS A 23 -12.96 -18.89 -1.82
CA LYS A 23 -12.38 -18.65 -3.16
C LYS A 23 -10.88 -18.43 -3.11
N TYR A 24 -10.43 -17.61 -2.16
CA TYR A 24 -9.01 -17.36 -1.97
C TYR A 24 -8.23 -18.67 -1.72
N ASN A 25 -8.73 -19.47 -0.77
CA ASN A 25 -8.10 -20.74 -0.43
C ASN A 25 -8.08 -21.72 -1.59
N ARG A 26 -9.14 -21.77 -2.38
CA ARG A 26 -9.23 -22.66 -3.54
C ARG A 26 -8.24 -22.24 -4.63
N ILE A 27 -8.16 -20.95 -4.94
CA ILE A 27 -7.27 -20.43 -5.98
C ILE A 27 -5.81 -20.62 -5.60
N THR A 28 -5.47 -20.35 -4.32
CA THR A 28 -4.09 -20.39 -3.83
C THR A 28 -3.66 -21.78 -3.34
N SER A 29 -4.58 -22.72 -3.21
CA SER A 29 -4.38 -24.03 -2.57
C SER A 29 -3.87 -23.89 -1.13
N LYS A 30 -4.30 -22.83 -0.44
CA LYS A 30 -3.97 -22.55 0.96
C LYS A 30 -5.17 -22.89 1.85
N ASN A 31 -4.94 -22.82 3.15
CA ASN A 31 -5.96 -23.09 4.17
C ASN A 31 -5.96 -21.95 5.21
N VAL A 32 -6.11 -20.72 4.73
CA VAL A 32 -6.14 -19.53 5.58
C VAL A 32 -7.49 -19.51 6.34
N ILE A 33 -7.43 -19.29 7.65
CA ILE A 33 -8.60 -19.24 8.53
C ILE A 33 -9.00 -17.80 8.82
N HIS A 34 -8.02 -16.90 8.95
CA HIS A 34 -8.24 -15.49 9.26
C HIS A 34 -7.74 -14.62 8.12
N ALA A 35 -8.64 -13.80 7.57
CA ALA A 35 -8.33 -12.94 6.42
C ALA A 35 -7.17 -11.96 6.69
N GLU A 36 -7.01 -11.52 7.94
CA GLU A 36 -5.93 -10.62 8.33
C GLU A 36 -4.53 -11.24 8.20
N ALA A 37 -4.45 -12.55 8.03
CA ALA A 37 -3.18 -13.22 7.72
C ALA A 37 -2.73 -13.06 6.27
N ILE A 38 -3.63 -12.56 5.40
CA ILE A 38 -3.31 -12.32 3.98
C ILE A 38 -2.66 -10.95 3.85
N ALA A 39 -1.54 -10.88 3.13
CA ALA A 39 -0.84 -9.62 2.90
C ALA A 39 -1.74 -8.64 2.13
N PRO A 40 -1.73 -7.33 2.46
CA PRO A 40 -2.58 -6.34 1.80
C PRO A 40 -2.34 -6.22 0.29
N ASP A 41 -1.17 -6.57 -0.18
CA ASP A 41 -0.77 -6.51 -1.60
C ASP A 41 -0.87 -7.86 -2.31
N ASP A 42 -1.45 -8.86 -1.67
CA ASP A 42 -1.60 -10.18 -2.28
C ASP A 42 -2.40 -10.06 -3.58
N PRO A 43 -1.86 -10.51 -4.71
CA PRO A 43 -2.51 -10.34 -6.01
C PRO A 43 -3.84 -11.07 -6.13
N ILE A 44 -4.00 -12.20 -5.45
CA ILE A 44 -5.28 -12.94 -5.47
C ILE A 44 -6.32 -12.20 -4.63
N LEU A 45 -5.92 -11.67 -3.47
CA LEU A 45 -6.82 -10.84 -2.65
C LEU A 45 -7.30 -9.62 -3.45
N ILE A 46 -6.39 -8.92 -4.11
CA ILE A 46 -6.73 -7.76 -4.96
C ILE A 46 -7.72 -8.16 -6.04
N HIS A 47 -7.46 -9.27 -6.74
CA HIS A 47 -8.35 -9.78 -7.78
C HIS A 47 -9.75 -10.07 -7.25
N LEU A 48 -9.87 -10.68 -6.07
CA LEU A 48 -11.16 -11.00 -5.46
C LEU A 48 -11.92 -9.74 -5.06
N VAL A 49 -11.24 -8.74 -4.50
CA VAL A 49 -11.87 -7.46 -4.17
C VAL A 49 -12.40 -6.78 -5.43
N GLU A 50 -11.63 -6.82 -6.52
CA GLU A 50 -12.02 -6.21 -7.78
C GLU A 50 -13.20 -6.93 -8.46
N THR A 51 -13.31 -8.25 -8.31
CA THR A 51 -14.28 -9.05 -9.06
C THR A 51 -15.52 -9.43 -8.28
N MET A 52 -15.43 -9.58 -6.95
CA MET A 52 -16.58 -9.96 -6.12
C MET A 52 -17.46 -8.79 -5.71
N GLY A 53 -16.93 -7.58 -5.70
CA GLY A 53 -17.66 -6.40 -5.25
C GLY A 53 -18.15 -6.57 -3.80
N ASP A 54 -19.43 -6.29 -3.57
CA ASP A 54 -20.01 -6.34 -2.22
C ASP A 54 -20.03 -7.75 -1.62
N ALA A 55 -19.93 -8.79 -2.44
CA ALA A 55 -19.95 -10.19 -1.96
C ALA A 55 -18.72 -10.54 -1.11
N ILE A 56 -17.65 -9.75 -1.14
CA ILE A 56 -16.46 -9.99 -0.31
C ILE A 56 -16.55 -9.33 1.06
N HIS A 57 -17.48 -8.40 1.25
CA HIS A 57 -17.61 -7.67 2.52
C HIS A 57 -18.29 -8.51 3.59
N THR A 58 -18.03 -8.17 4.85
CA THR A 58 -18.75 -8.73 5.99
C THR A 58 -19.63 -7.63 6.61
N GLU A 59 -20.36 -7.98 7.68
CA GLU A 59 -21.10 -7.00 8.47
C GLU A 59 -20.19 -5.94 9.10
N TYR A 60 -18.91 -6.29 9.36
CA TYR A 60 -17.96 -5.44 10.08
C TYR A 60 -16.77 -5.01 9.23
N SER A 61 -16.77 -5.33 7.93
CA SER A 61 -15.66 -4.97 7.06
C SER A 61 -16.15 -4.57 5.68
N LYS A 62 -15.46 -3.59 5.11
CA LYS A 62 -15.70 -3.15 3.74
C LYS A 62 -14.35 -2.92 3.09
N LEU A 63 -13.92 -3.89 2.29
CA LEU A 63 -12.60 -3.88 1.68
C LEU A 63 -12.57 -2.98 0.46
N LYS A 64 -11.54 -2.15 0.40
CA LYS A 64 -11.28 -1.25 -0.74
C LYS A 64 -9.84 -1.39 -1.18
N ILE A 65 -9.58 -0.97 -2.41
CA ILE A 65 -8.24 -0.94 -2.98
C ILE A 65 -7.78 0.51 -3.07
N LYS A 66 -6.54 0.76 -2.67
CA LYS A 66 -5.87 2.03 -2.90
C LYS A 66 -4.65 1.78 -3.76
N GLU A 67 -4.44 2.64 -4.74
CA GLU A 67 -3.39 2.50 -5.74
C GLU A 67 -2.38 3.64 -5.59
N PHE A 68 -1.09 3.29 -5.61
CA PHE A 68 0.01 4.22 -5.47
C PHE A 68 1.00 4.05 -6.61
N PRO A 69 1.76 5.10 -6.99
CA PRO A 69 2.91 4.92 -7.86
C PRO A 69 3.89 3.90 -7.27
N ILE A 70 4.45 3.03 -8.11
CA ILE A 70 5.30 1.92 -7.64
C ILE A 70 6.51 2.38 -6.84
N LYS A 71 7.02 3.59 -7.11
CA LYS A 71 8.18 4.14 -6.39
C LYS A 71 7.95 4.31 -4.89
N TYR A 72 6.69 4.38 -4.45
CA TYR A 72 6.35 4.54 -3.03
C TYR A 72 6.05 3.22 -2.32
N LYS A 73 6.22 2.09 -2.99
CA LYS A 73 5.88 0.76 -2.44
C LYS A 73 6.44 0.52 -1.03
N SER A 74 7.69 0.93 -0.79
CA SER A 74 8.36 0.72 0.51
C SER A 74 8.15 1.88 1.49
N PHE A 75 7.33 2.85 1.14
CA PHE A 75 7.15 4.08 1.91
C PHE A 75 5.69 4.36 2.22
N LEU A 76 4.92 3.30 2.44
CA LEU A 76 3.52 3.43 2.86
C LEU A 76 3.44 3.46 4.38
N LYS A 77 2.54 4.30 4.88
CA LYS A 77 2.27 4.44 6.31
C LYS A 77 0.85 4.00 6.59
N TRP A 78 0.70 2.98 7.42
CA TRP A 78 -0.58 2.42 7.80
C TRP A 78 -1.03 2.98 9.14
N GLY A 79 -2.33 3.21 9.27
CA GLY A 79 -2.97 3.54 10.52
C GLY A 79 -4.16 2.63 10.74
N ASP A 80 -4.57 2.47 11.99
CA ASP A 80 -5.73 1.67 12.36
C ASP A 80 -6.42 2.35 13.54
N TYR A 81 -7.72 2.61 13.40
CA TYR A 81 -8.55 3.15 14.46
C TYR A 81 -9.82 2.32 14.57
N ASP A 82 -9.93 1.53 15.63
CA ASP A 82 -11.05 0.61 15.86
C ASP A 82 -11.35 -0.29 14.65
N GLY A 83 -10.31 -0.78 13.99
CA GLY A 83 -10.40 -1.65 12.83
C GLY A 83 -10.56 -0.94 11.50
N ARG A 84 -10.81 0.38 11.50
CA ARG A 84 -10.80 1.17 10.28
C ARG A 84 -9.36 1.50 9.93
N GLU A 85 -8.91 0.98 8.80
CA GLU A 85 -7.54 1.16 8.33
C GLU A 85 -7.41 2.40 7.44
N THR A 86 -6.24 3.02 7.51
CA THR A 86 -5.83 4.07 6.59
C THR A 86 -4.46 3.72 6.04
N VAL A 87 -4.19 4.12 4.81
CA VAL A 87 -2.89 3.92 4.17
C VAL A 87 -2.55 5.14 3.34
N ARG A 88 -1.35 5.66 3.53
CA ARG A 88 -0.88 6.85 2.82
C ARG A 88 0.61 6.76 2.55
N ILE A 89 1.08 7.60 1.62
CA ILE A 89 2.50 7.70 1.32
C ILE A 89 3.19 8.48 2.44
N ASP A 90 4.28 7.92 2.97
CA ASP A 90 5.19 8.63 3.86
C ASP A 90 6.22 9.38 3.02
N TYR A 91 5.84 10.57 2.54
CA TYR A 91 6.68 11.37 1.66
C TYR A 91 7.99 11.80 2.33
N GLU A 92 7.95 12.06 3.63
CA GLU A 92 9.14 12.45 4.38
C GLU A 92 10.18 11.33 4.39
N GLN A 93 9.75 10.10 4.69
CA GLN A 93 10.66 8.96 4.69
C GLN A 93 11.18 8.65 3.28
N TYR A 94 10.34 8.80 2.26
CA TYR A 94 10.77 8.68 0.87
C TYR A 94 11.86 9.69 0.53
N LEU A 95 11.67 10.96 0.90
CA LEU A 95 12.66 12.00 0.65
C LEU A 95 13.98 11.70 1.35
N ILE A 96 13.94 11.36 2.65
CA ILE A 96 15.15 11.04 3.43
C ILE A 96 15.91 9.89 2.78
N SER A 97 15.23 8.81 2.45
CA SER A 97 15.84 7.61 1.88
C SER A 97 16.42 7.86 0.48
N THR A 98 15.71 8.58 -0.38
CA THR A 98 16.18 8.85 -1.74
C THR A 98 17.32 9.86 -1.76
N VAL A 99 17.29 10.88 -0.91
CA VAL A 99 18.41 11.83 -0.77
C VAL A 99 19.66 11.08 -0.29
N GLN A 100 19.53 10.20 0.69
CA GLN A 100 20.66 9.41 1.19
C GLN A 100 21.25 8.54 0.09
N SER A 101 20.42 7.91 -0.74
CA SER A 101 20.89 7.11 -1.88
C SER A 101 21.66 7.93 -2.88
N VAL A 102 21.23 9.17 -3.15
CA VAL A 102 21.95 10.08 -4.07
C VAL A 102 23.28 10.50 -3.47
N VAL A 103 23.31 10.87 -2.19
CA VAL A 103 24.55 11.28 -1.50
C VAL A 103 25.58 10.15 -1.52
N ASP A 104 25.13 8.92 -1.30
CA ASP A 104 26.01 7.76 -1.19
C ASP A 104 26.41 7.15 -2.53
N ASP A 105 25.85 7.61 -3.65
CA ASP A 105 26.12 7.04 -4.96
C ASP A 105 27.48 7.53 -5.49
N PRO A 106 28.49 6.66 -5.61
CA PRO A 106 29.81 7.07 -6.08
C PRO A 106 29.88 7.30 -7.59
N SER A 107 28.83 6.93 -8.34
CA SER A 107 28.82 7.00 -9.80
C SER A 107 28.43 8.36 -10.35
N ILE A 108 27.92 9.27 -9.50
CA ILE A 108 27.47 10.59 -9.93
C ILE A 108 28.33 11.69 -9.32
N SER A 109 28.49 12.78 -10.09
CA SER A 109 29.29 13.94 -9.66
C SER A 109 28.58 14.71 -8.53
N SER A 110 29.38 15.55 -7.82
CA SER A 110 28.83 16.42 -6.80
C SER A 110 27.79 17.39 -7.35
N ASP A 111 28.03 17.95 -8.52
CA ASP A 111 27.09 18.87 -9.17
C ASP A 111 25.78 18.17 -9.52
N GLU A 112 25.84 16.93 -10.01
CA GLU A 112 24.65 16.15 -10.30
C GLU A 112 23.91 15.75 -9.04
N LYS A 113 24.62 15.42 -7.96
CA LYS A 113 23.99 15.15 -6.66
C LYS A 113 23.17 16.34 -6.18
N ILE A 114 23.73 17.54 -6.25
CA ILE A 114 23.05 18.78 -5.86
C ILE A 114 21.78 18.97 -6.70
N SER A 115 21.86 18.78 -8.01
CA SER A 115 20.72 18.91 -8.91
C SER A 115 19.61 17.92 -8.58
N ARG A 116 19.94 16.64 -8.37
CA ARG A 116 18.97 15.60 -8.04
C ARG A 116 18.32 15.83 -6.69
N ILE A 117 19.08 16.25 -5.69
CA ILE A 117 18.54 16.54 -4.36
C ILE A 117 17.56 17.71 -4.44
N HIS A 118 17.86 18.73 -5.24
CA HIS A 118 16.97 19.86 -5.48
C HIS A 118 15.63 19.41 -6.09
N GLU A 119 15.70 18.54 -7.10
CA GLU A 119 14.52 17.99 -7.76
C GLU A 119 13.67 17.18 -6.77
N LEU A 120 14.30 16.32 -5.96
CA LEU A 120 13.60 15.51 -4.94
C LEU A 120 12.92 16.39 -3.91
N TYR A 121 13.58 17.45 -3.47
CA TYR A 121 13.01 18.38 -2.50
C TYR A 121 11.81 19.13 -3.08
N ASN A 122 11.90 19.56 -4.34
CA ASN A 122 10.79 20.22 -5.02
C ASN A 122 9.59 19.28 -5.19
N GLU A 123 9.84 18.02 -5.51
CA GLU A 123 8.79 17.00 -5.60
C GLU A 123 8.10 16.77 -4.25
N TYR A 124 8.89 16.69 -3.17
CA TYR A 124 8.37 16.55 -1.82
C TYR A 124 7.50 17.74 -1.43
N ASP A 125 7.98 18.95 -1.67
CA ASP A 125 7.26 20.18 -1.33
C ASP A 125 5.90 20.25 -2.05
N ALA A 126 5.88 19.91 -3.34
CA ALA A 126 4.65 19.85 -4.11
C ALA A 126 3.68 18.77 -3.62
N SER A 127 4.20 17.59 -3.26
CA SER A 127 3.39 16.44 -2.83
C SER A 127 2.85 16.61 -1.41
N SER A 128 3.63 17.19 -0.51
CA SER A 128 3.24 17.33 0.90
C SER A 128 2.13 18.37 1.12
N HIS A 129 1.86 19.22 0.14
CA HIS A 129 0.81 20.25 0.21
C HIS A 129 -0.47 19.87 -0.55
N THR A 130 -0.51 18.68 -1.11
CA THR A 130 -1.73 18.11 -1.72
C THR A 130 -2.38 17.06 -0.81
#